data_b4227b8a33ebcd504ecb0c66c2898206
#
_entry.id   b4227b8a33ebcd504ecb0c66c2898206
#
_cell.length_a   1.000
_cell.length_b   1.000
_cell.length_c   1.000
_cell.angle_alpha   90.00
_cell.angle_beta   90.00
_cell.angle_gamma   90.00
#
_symmetry.space_group_name_H-M   'P 1'
#
loop_
_entity.id
_entity.type
_entity.pdbx_description
1 polymer ?
#
loop_
_entity_poly.entity_id
_entity_poly.type
_entity_poly.pdbx_seq_one_letter_code
_entity_poly.pdbx_strand_id
1 'polypeptide(L)'
;MPNLNAKEYISFESIKHIAENGSEFWHAKELAPVLEYTQWRNFAKVIDKAMLACKNSGYDTDQCFAEVSKTSEMPNGGVKQVIDYELTRYACYRIVQNGDPRKKVIALGQTYFACLLYTSDAADE
;
A
#
# COMPACT_ATOMS: atom_id res chain seq x y z
N MET A 1 -11.30 10.38 -17.69
CA MET A 1 -10.62 10.99 -16.53
C MET A 1 -11.07 10.31 -15.26
N PRO A 2 -10.13 9.96 -14.37
CA PRO A 2 -10.55 9.41 -13.08
C PRO A 2 -11.29 10.45 -12.27
N ASN A 3 -12.24 9.99 -11.47
CA ASN A 3 -12.99 10.88 -10.57
C ASN A 3 -12.15 11.09 -9.29
N LEU A 4 -11.42 12.20 -9.24
CA LEU A 4 -10.54 12.52 -8.13
C LEU A 4 -11.29 12.87 -6.84
N ASN A 5 -12.62 13.02 -6.92
CA ASN A 5 -13.46 13.29 -5.75
C ASN A 5 -14.11 12.02 -5.22
N ALA A 6 -13.79 10.86 -5.80
CA ALA A 6 -14.34 9.61 -5.31
C ALA A 6 -13.92 9.39 -3.86
N LYS A 7 -14.84 8.87 -3.06
CA LYS A 7 -14.62 8.58 -1.64
C LYS A 7 -13.37 7.74 -1.43
N GLU A 8 -13.14 6.78 -2.31
CA GLU A 8 -11.99 5.87 -2.21
C GLU A 8 -10.66 6.61 -2.40
N TYR A 9 -10.63 7.60 -3.31
CA TYR A 9 -9.40 8.41 -3.50
C TYR A 9 -9.11 9.24 -2.27
N ILE A 10 -10.14 9.81 -1.65
CA ILE A 10 -9.98 10.58 -0.42
C ILE A 10 -9.42 9.65 0.68
N SER A 11 -9.90 8.41 0.75
CA SER A 11 -9.40 7.44 1.72
C SER A 11 -7.92 7.12 1.52
N PHE A 12 -7.48 6.93 0.28
CA PHE A 12 -6.06 6.67 -0.01
C PHE A 12 -5.20 7.87 0.41
N GLU A 13 -5.66 9.09 0.15
CA GLU A 13 -4.91 10.29 0.52
C GLU A 13 -4.88 10.49 2.03
N SER A 14 -5.95 10.13 2.74
CA SER A 14 -6.04 10.36 4.18
C SER A 14 -5.09 9.47 4.98
N ILE A 15 -4.69 8.31 4.44
CA ILE A 15 -3.75 7.42 5.12
C ILE A 15 -2.32 7.55 4.58
N LYS A 16 -2.09 8.44 3.65
CA LYS A 16 -0.75 8.69 3.10
C LYS A 16 0.12 9.41 4.14
N HIS A 17 1.35 8.97 4.25
CA HIS A 17 2.36 9.59 5.11
C HIS A 17 3.45 10.22 4.26
N ILE A 18 4.11 11.23 4.81
CA ILE A 18 5.23 11.90 4.13
C ILE A 18 6.45 11.74 5.02
N ALA A 19 7.52 11.14 4.47
CA ALA A 19 8.78 10.98 5.18
C ALA A 19 9.53 12.30 5.25
N GLU A 20 10.59 12.35 6.06
CA GLU A 20 11.39 13.56 6.23
C GLU A 20 11.98 14.07 4.91
N ASN A 21 12.31 13.14 4.02
CA ASN A 21 12.88 13.51 2.70
C ASN A 21 11.80 13.90 1.67
N GLY A 22 10.53 13.97 2.09
CA GLY A 22 9.43 14.33 1.21
C GLY A 22 8.80 13.17 0.45
N SER A 23 9.32 11.96 0.61
CA SER A 23 8.75 10.78 -0.06
C SER A 23 7.43 10.38 0.57
N GLU A 24 6.47 10.00 -0.26
CA GLU A 24 5.19 9.49 0.24
C GLU A 24 5.27 7.99 0.50
N PHE A 25 4.53 7.54 1.50
CA PHE A 25 4.45 6.11 1.79
C PHE A 25 3.14 5.80 2.52
N TRP A 26 2.79 4.52 2.53
CA TRP A 26 1.58 4.01 3.19
C TRP A 26 1.96 2.86 4.11
N HIS A 27 1.26 2.73 5.22
CA HIS A 27 1.40 1.55 6.08
C HIS A 27 0.44 0.46 5.62
N ALA A 28 0.94 -0.77 5.49
CA ALA A 28 0.10 -1.89 5.04
C ALA A 28 -1.08 -2.12 5.97
N LYS A 29 -0.88 -1.98 7.28
CA LYS A 29 -1.95 -2.16 8.26
C LYS A 29 -3.07 -1.13 8.10
N GLU A 30 -2.74 0.08 7.67
CA GLU A 30 -3.74 1.12 7.41
C GLU A 30 -4.40 0.94 6.04
N LEU A 31 -3.65 0.39 5.08
CA LEU A 31 -4.18 0.19 3.73
C LEU A 31 -5.17 -0.98 3.67
N ALA A 32 -4.94 -2.02 4.46
CA ALA A 32 -5.78 -3.23 4.42
C ALA A 32 -7.28 -2.92 4.58
N PRO A 33 -7.72 -2.17 5.62
CA PRO A 33 -9.14 -1.88 5.76
C PRO A 33 -9.68 -0.98 4.65
N VAL A 34 -8.87 -0.07 4.11
CA VAL A 34 -9.30 0.79 3.00
C VAL A 34 -9.57 -0.06 1.76
N LEU A 35 -8.78 -1.10 1.54
CA LEU A 35 -8.99 -2.05 0.44
C LEU A 35 -9.98 -3.16 0.80
N GLU A 36 -10.66 -3.02 1.95
CA GLU A 36 -11.71 -3.93 2.39
C GLU A 36 -11.21 -5.34 2.71
N TYR A 37 -9.97 -5.44 3.22
CA TYR A 37 -9.45 -6.69 3.75
C TYR A 37 -9.68 -6.71 5.25
N THR A 38 -10.53 -7.61 5.72
CA THR A 38 -10.86 -7.73 7.14
C THR A 38 -9.94 -8.71 7.87
N GLN A 39 -9.26 -9.59 7.12
CA GLN A 39 -8.34 -10.59 7.67
C GLN A 39 -6.94 -10.27 7.18
N TRP A 40 -6.04 -10.00 8.13
CA TRP A 40 -4.64 -9.69 7.77
C TRP A 40 -4.01 -10.80 6.94
N ARG A 41 -4.27 -12.07 7.28
CA ARG A 41 -3.66 -13.19 6.54
C ARG A 41 -4.02 -13.17 5.06
N ASN A 42 -5.22 -12.71 4.72
CA ASN A 42 -5.63 -12.61 3.31
C ASN A 42 -4.90 -11.48 2.60
N PHE A 43 -4.73 -10.35 3.30
CA PHE A 43 -3.98 -9.23 2.75
C PHE A 43 -2.49 -9.57 2.65
N ALA A 44 -1.95 -10.29 3.62
CA ALA A 44 -0.55 -10.73 3.59
C ALA A 44 -0.25 -11.57 2.35
N LYS A 45 -1.19 -12.42 1.93
CA LYS A 45 -1.02 -13.20 0.70
C LYS A 45 -0.92 -12.30 -0.52
N VAL A 46 -1.71 -11.25 -0.57
CA VAL A 46 -1.67 -10.28 -1.68
C VAL A 46 -0.33 -9.53 -1.66
N ILE A 47 0.14 -9.16 -0.47
CA ILE A 47 1.44 -8.52 -0.31
C ILE A 47 2.56 -9.44 -0.83
N ASP A 48 2.52 -10.73 -0.47
CA ASP A 48 3.53 -11.69 -0.93
C ASP A 48 3.58 -11.78 -2.44
N LYS A 49 2.41 -11.81 -3.09
CA LYS A 49 2.34 -11.83 -4.55
C LYS A 49 2.89 -10.53 -5.16
N ALA A 50 2.58 -9.40 -4.53
CA ALA A 50 3.07 -8.10 -4.99
C ALA A 50 4.58 -8.00 -4.85
N MET A 51 5.13 -8.53 -3.75
CA MET A 51 6.57 -8.56 -3.53
C MET A 51 7.27 -9.40 -4.59
N LEU A 52 6.69 -10.55 -4.93
CA LEU A 52 7.24 -11.42 -5.96
C LEU A 52 7.23 -10.72 -7.32
N ALA A 53 6.13 -10.06 -7.66
CA ALA A 53 6.02 -9.31 -8.91
C ALA A 53 7.04 -8.16 -8.96
N CYS A 54 7.24 -7.47 -7.85
CA CYS A 54 8.22 -6.41 -7.72
C CYS A 54 9.63 -6.94 -7.97
N LYS A 55 9.99 -8.03 -7.33
CA LYS A 55 11.29 -8.67 -7.47
C LYS A 55 11.52 -9.10 -8.92
N ASN A 56 10.53 -9.76 -9.52
CA ASN A 56 10.64 -10.26 -10.90
C ASN A 56 10.70 -9.14 -11.92
N SER A 57 10.27 -7.94 -11.55
CA SER A 57 10.34 -6.76 -12.41
C SER A 57 11.67 -6.00 -12.27
N GLY A 58 12.57 -6.48 -11.41
CA GLY A 58 13.89 -5.88 -11.25
C GLY A 58 13.97 -4.76 -10.22
N TYR A 59 12.92 -4.54 -9.43
CA TYR A 59 12.92 -3.51 -8.38
C TYR A 59 13.44 -4.08 -7.07
N ASP A 60 13.98 -3.20 -6.24
CA ASP A 60 14.44 -3.58 -4.90
C ASP A 60 13.21 -3.73 -3.98
N THR A 61 12.87 -4.97 -3.67
CA THR A 61 11.69 -5.27 -2.86
C THR A 61 11.80 -4.65 -1.47
N ASP A 62 13.00 -4.64 -0.88
CA ASP A 62 13.17 -4.08 0.47
C ASP A 62 12.94 -2.57 0.53
N GLN A 63 13.23 -1.87 -0.56
CA GLN A 63 12.95 -0.44 -0.63
C GLN A 63 11.48 -0.15 -0.86
N CYS A 64 10.81 -0.99 -1.66
CA CYS A 64 9.40 -0.80 -1.96
C CYS A 64 8.49 -1.24 -0.83
N PHE A 65 8.87 -2.33 -0.14
CA PHE A 65 8.11 -2.95 0.95
C PHE A 65 9.00 -3.01 2.18
N ALA A 66 9.21 -1.87 2.84
CA ALA A 66 10.10 -1.82 3.99
C ALA A 66 9.40 -2.41 5.21
N GLU A 67 9.90 -3.55 5.69
CA GLU A 67 9.33 -4.20 6.86
C GLU A 67 9.69 -3.41 8.13
N VAL A 68 8.69 -3.13 8.95
CA VAL A 68 8.88 -2.44 10.22
C VAL A 68 8.20 -3.22 11.32
N SER A 69 8.80 -3.21 12.51
CA SER A 69 8.26 -3.89 13.68
C SER A 69 7.69 -2.83 14.62
N LYS A 70 6.46 -3.04 15.05
CA LYS A 70 5.76 -2.13 15.97
C LYS A 70 5.34 -2.90 17.21
N THR A 71 5.32 -2.22 18.36
CA THR A 71 4.80 -2.82 19.58
C THR A 71 3.32 -2.50 19.72
N SER A 72 2.57 -3.48 20.20
CA SER A 72 1.15 -3.33 20.47
C SER A 72 0.89 -3.84 21.88
N GLU A 73 0.14 -3.08 22.68
CA GLU A 73 -0.22 -3.50 24.01
C GLU A 73 -1.31 -4.55 23.95
N MET A 74 -1.16 -5.56 24.80
CA MET A 74 -2.15 -6.64 24.93
C MET A 74 -3.07 -6.37 26.11
N PRO A 75 -4.32 -6.89 26.09
CA PRO A 75 -5.27 -6.67 27.18
C PRO A 75 -4.77 -7.16 28.54
N ASN A 76 -3.86 -8.15 28.56
CA ASN A 76 -3.30 -8.69 29.80
C ASN A 76 -2.11 -7.90 30.34
N GLY A 77 -1.81 -6.74 29.76
CA GLY A 77 -0.69 -5.90 30.18
C GLY A 77 0.64 -6.23 29.53
N GLY A 78 0.71 -7.28 28.72
CA GLY A 78 1.92 -7.59 27.97
C GLY A 78 2.05 -6.76 26.71
N VAL A 79 3.18 -6.91 26.01
CA VAL A 79 3.39 -6.27 24.72
C VAL A 79 3.66 -7.34 23.67
N LYS A 80 3.22 -7.07 22.46
CA LYS A 80 3.40 -7.96 21.32
C LYS A 80 4.04 -7.16 20.19
N GLN A 81 4.99 -7.77 19.51
CA GLN A 81 5.55 -7.17 18.29
C GLN A 81 4.68 -7.55 17.09
N VAL A 82 4.39 -6.55 16.27
CA VAL A 82 3.55 -6.71 15.07
C VAL A 82 4.36 -6.24 13.87
N ILE A 83 4.36 -7.05 12.82
CA ILE A 83 5.03 -6.69 11.58
C ILE A 83 4.08 -5.84 10.74
N ASP A 84 4.60 -4.73 10.23
CA ASP A 84 3.91 -3.87 9.27
C ASP A 84 4.87 -3.58 8.13
N TYR A 85 4.39 -2.92 7.10
CA TYR A 85 5.23 -2.51 5.98
C TYR A 85 5.00 -1.03 5.68
N GLU A 86 6.08 -0.33 5.39
CA GLU A 86 6.01 0.99 4.79
C GLU A 86 6.13 0.81 3.27
N LEU A 87 5.08 1.19 2.57
CA LEU A 87 4.90 0.89 1.16
C LEU A 87 5.08 2.15 0.33
N THR A 88 5.93 2.09 -0.69
CA THR A 88 6.00 3.16 -1.68
C THR A 88 4.74 3.14 -2.54
N ARG A 89 4.53 4.20 -3.33
CA ARG A 89 3.43 4.23 -4.28
C ARG A 89 3.49 3.04 -5.24
N TYR A 90 4.69 2.69 -5.70
CA TYR A 90 4.87 1.54 -6.59
C TYR A 90 4.47 0.24 -5.91
N ALA A 91 4.81 0.07 -4.62
CA ALA A 91 4.41 -1.11 -3.86
C ALA A 91 2.88 -1.20 -3.77
N CYS A 92 2.22 -0.08 -3.47
CA CYS A 92 0.77 -0.03 -3.42
C CYS A 92 0.16 -0.37 -4.78
N TYR A 93 0.75 0.14 -5.85
CA TYR A 93 0.31 -0.19 -7.21
C TYR A 93 0.36 -1.70 -7.45
N ARG A 94 1.47 -2.36 -7.07
CA ARG A 94 1.59 -3.81 -7.22
C ARG A 94 0.58 -4.58 -6.38
N ILE A 95 0.29 -4.06 -5.17
CA ILE A 95 -0.70 -4.68 -4.30
C ILE A 95 -2.09 -4.65 -4.96
N VAL A 96 -2.52 -3.49 -5.46
CA VAL A 96 -3.84 -3.39 -6.09
C VAL A 96 -3.91 -4.15 -7.41
N GLN A 97 -2.78 -4.31 -8.10
CA GLN A 97 -2.72 -5.14 -9.31
C GLN A 97 -2.99 -6.62 -9.01
N ASN A 98 -2.69 -7.07 -7.80
CA ASN A 98 -2.91 -8.44 -7.37
C ASN A 98 -4.21 -8.61 -6.59
N GLY A 99 -5.00 -7.54 -6.43
CA GLY A 99 -6.30 -7.61 -5.80
C GLY A 99 -7.40 -7.98 -6.78
N ASP A 100 -8.60 -8.19 -6.25
CA ASP A 100 -9.75 -8.56 -7.06
C ASP A 100 -10.37 -7.30 -7.69
N PRO A 101 -10.25 -7.11 -9.03
CA PRO A 101 -10.74 -5.89 -9.68
C PRO A 101 -12.26 -5.77 -9.68
N ARG A 102 -12.99 -6.82 -9.30
CA ARG A 102 -14.44 -6.75 -9.14
C ARG A 102 -14.83 -5.86 -7.96
N LYS A 103 -13.94 -5.71 -6.98
CA LYS A 103 -14.14 -4.75 -5.89
C LYS A 103 -13.89 -3.34 -6.40
N LYS A 104 -14.86 -2.46 -6.19
CA LYS A 104 -14.75 -1.07 -6.65
C LYS A 104 -13.48 -0.39 -6.11
N VAL A 105 -13.18 -0.60 -4.83
CA VAL A 105 -12.03 0.06 -4.20
C VAL A 105 -10.71 -0.43 -4.81
N ILE A 106 -10.63 -1.70 -5.20
CA ILE A 106 -9.43 -2.23 -5.87
C ILE A 106 -9.27 -1.59 -7.24
N ALA A 107 -10.34 -1.54 -8.02
CA ALA A 107 -10.30 -0.93 -9.36
C ALA A 107 -9.91 0.55 -9.28
N LEU A 108 -10.46 1.29 -8.33
CA LEU A 108 -10.11 2.69 -8.14
C LEU A 108 -8.69 2.86 -7.63
N GLY A 109 -8.22 1.94 -6.81
CA GLY A 109 -6.83 1.92 -6.34
C GLY A 109 -5.85 1.72 -7.49
N GLN A 110 -6.17 0.83 -8.40
CA GLN A 110 -5.34 0.61 -9.59
C GLN A 110 -5.15 1.91 -10.36
N THR A 111 -6.21 2.67 -10.54
CA THR A 111 -6.15 3.96 -11.23
C THR A 111 -5.40 5.02 -10.41
N TYR A 112 -5.71 5.10 -9.13
CA TYR A 112 -5.11 6.11 -8.24
C TYR A 112 -3.59 5.99 -8.21
N PHE A 113 -3.08 4.79 -7.93
CA PHE A 113 -1.64 4.60 -7.79
C PHE A 113 -0.93 4.66 -9.14
N ALA A 114 -1.55 4.15 -10.20
CA ALA A 114 -0.94 4.18 -11.54
C ALA A 114 -0.80 5.61 -12.08
N CYS A 115 -1.83 6.43 -11.93
CA CYS A 115 -1.82 7.80 -12.43
C CYS A 115 -0.64 8.61 -11.87
N LEU A 116 -0.41 8.49 -10.56
CA LEU A 116 0.65 9.26 -9.91
C LEU A 116 2.03 8.72 -10.22
N LEU A 117 2.16 7.41 -10.48
CA LEU A 117 3.41 6.83 -10.95
C LEU A 117 3.79 7.42 -12.31
N TYR A 118 2.83 7.49 -13.19
CA TYR A 118 3.04 8.04 -14.53
C TYR A 118 3.44 9.51 -14.45
N THR A 119 2.77 10.28 -13.61
CA THR A 119 3.06 11.69 -13.41
C THR A 119 4.47 11.89 -12.85
N SER A 120 4.88 11.07 -11.90
CA SER A 120 6.23 11.12 -11.33
C SER A 120 7.29 10.84 -12.38
N ASP A 121 7.07 9.83 -13.22
CA ASP A 121 8.01 9.50 -14.30
C ASP A 121 8.15 10.65 -15.27
N ALA A 122 7.06 11.30 -15.62
CA ALA A 122 7.10 12.46 -16.51
C ALA A 122 7.86 13.63 -15.88
N ALA A 123 7.74 13.81 -14.59
CA ALA A 123 8.41 14.90 -13.87
C ALA A 123 9.93 14.69 -13.77
N ASP A 124 10.38 13.45 -13.79
CA ASP A 124 11.80 13.13 -13.67
C ASP A 124 12.59 13.41 -14.94
N GLU A 125 11.90 13.60 -16.03
CA GLU A 125 12.54 13.92 -17.29
C GLU A 125 12.71 15.43 -17.44
#